data_0153cf6985618943bc02e15fb9f817ee
#
_entry.id   0153cf6985618943bc02e15fb9f817ee
#
_cell.length_a   1.000
_cell.length_b   1.000
_cell.length_c   1.000
_cell.angle_alpha   90.00
_cell.angle_beta   90.00
_cell.angle_gamma   90.00
#
_symmetry.space_group_name_H-M   'P 1'
#
loop_
_entity.id
_entity.type
_entity.pdbx_description
1 polymer ?
#
loop_
_entity_poly.entity_id
_entity_poly.type
_entity_poly.pdbx_seq_one_letter_code
_entity_poly.pdbx_strand_id
1 'polypeptide(L)'
;MSQVEPVQVFAESTPNPTVIKLITNRALLPGHLLEINRANNFGLSPLGSRLLEFEEIISVMISNSFVSLTRQPHAEWSDLTAVLRDFMSHYLQSDLPIVDKALWEIHGSSLAIDASSTVVTRLENDGNESLGNDPVAGGFQRNPQIESKIEEILKDYIQPAVEQDGGAIQFKSFNPESGLVKVVLRGACNGCPSASLTLKAGIENLLRRMVPEVKEVVAD
;
A
#
# COMPACT_ATOMS: atom_id res chain seq x y z
N MET A 1 -22.54 -28.58 10.47
CA MET A 1 -21.61 -27.77 11.31
C MET A 1 -20.40 -27.51 10.46
N SER A 2 -20.27 -26.31 9.88
CA SER A 2 -19.08 -25.94 9.12
C SER A 2 -17.90 -25.88 10.10
N GLN A 3 -16.90 -26.72 9.90
CA GLN A 3 -15.66 -26.63 10.65
C GLN A 3 -15.01 -25.29 10.23
N VAL A 4 -15.00 -24.32 11.12
CA VAL A 4 -14.24 -23.10 10.92
C VAL A 4 -12.76 -23.50 10.94
N GLU A 5 -12.10 -23.40 9.81
CA GLU A 5 -10.65 -23.68 9.73
C GLU A 5 -9.90 -22.82 10.76
N PRO A 6 -8.94 -23.39 11.49
CA PRO A 6 -8.16 -22.64 12.45
C PRO A 6 -7.38 -21.51 11.73
N VAL A 7 -7.27 -20.37 12.39
CA VAL A 7 -6.44 -19.27 11.88
C VAL A 7 -4.98 -19.72 11.86
N GLN A 8 -4.34 -19.51 10.74
CA GLN A 8 -2.91 -19.79 10.55
C GLN A 8 -2.21 -18.49 10.18
N VAL A 9 -1.10 -18.21 10.84
CA VAL A 9 -0.25 -17.06 10.55
C VAL A 9 1.19 -17.54 10.37
N PHE A 10 1.77 -17.21 9.22
CA PHE A 10 3.13 -17.54 8.85
C PHE A 10 3.94 -16.24 8.70
N ALA A 11 5.19 -16.29 9.15
CA ALA A 11 6.11 -15.19 8.97
C ALA A 11 7.08 -15.50 7.84
N GLU A 12 7.24 -14.58 6.91
CA GLU A 12 8.19 -14.66 5.80
C GLU A 12 9.14 -13.46 5.82
N SER A 13 10.42 -13.71 5.59
CA SER A 13 11.39 -12.65 5.34
C SER A 13 11.13 -12.02 3.97
N THR A 14 11.40 -10.73 3.86
CA THR A 14 11.28 -9.99 2.61
C THR A 14 12.67 -9.59 2.10
N PRO A 15 12.81 -9.17 0.83
CA PRO A 15 14.06 -8.60 0.32
C PRO A 15 14.51 -7.35 1.09
N ASN A 16 13.58 -6.66 1.76
CA ASN A 16 13.91 -5.56 2.67
C ASN A 16 14.14 -6.09 4.09
N PRO A 17 15.36 -6.08 4.63
CA PRO A 17 15.68 -6.66 5.94
C PRO A 17 14.99 -5.96 7.11
N THR A 18 14.44 -4.76 6.91
CA THR A 18 13.67 -4.03 7.92
C THR A 18 12.20 -4.40 7.93
N VAL A 19 11.74 -5.24 6.99
CA VAL A 19 10.34 -5.61 6.83
C VAL A 19 10.16 -7.11 6.95
N ILE A 20 9.16 -7.54 7.73
CA ILE A 20 8.66 -8.92 7.78
C ILE A 20 7.23 -8.97 7.26
N LYS A 21 6.88 -10.06 6.59
CA LYS A 21 5.54 -10.32 6.06
C LYS A 21 4.87 -11.41 6.90
N LEU A 22 3.72 -11.11 7.46
CA LEU A 22 2.86 -12.05 8.17
C LEU A 22 1.70 -12.44 7.27
N ILE A 23 1.69 -13.67 6.78
CA ILE A 23 0.66 -14.23 5.90
C ILE A 23 -0.39 -14.94 6.72
N THR A 24 -1.65 -14.79 6.36
CA THR A 24 -2.77 -15.48 7.01
C THR A 24 -3.68 -16.17 6.00
N ASN A 25 -4.36 -17.24 6.43
CA ASN A 25 -5.41 -17.91 5.68
C ASN A 25 -6.78 -17.18 5.79
N ARG A 26 -6.79 -15.95 6.32
CA ARG A 26 -7.98 -15.08 6.40
C ARG A 26 -7.84 -13.91 5.46
N ALA A 27 -8.94 -13.54 4.80
CA ALA A 27 -9.00 -12.28 4.08
C ALA A 27 -9.07 -11.13 5.09
N LEU A 28 -8.09 -10.22 5.06
CA LEU A 28 -8.00 -9.09 5.97
C LEU A 28 -8.66 -7.84 5.38
N LEU A 29 -8.29 -7.48 4.17
CA LEU A 29 -8.74 -6.25 3.51
C LEU A 29 -8.92 -6.47 1.99
N PRO A 30 -9.96 -7.24 1.58
CA PRO A 30 -10.16 -7.62 0.18
C PRO A 30 -10.28 -6.42 -0.75
N GLY A 31 -9.44 -6.39 -1.81
CA GLY A 31 -9.46 -5.34 -2.83
C GLY A 31 -8.88 -4.00 -2.39
N HIS A 32 -8.37 -3.91 -1.16
CA HIS A 32 -7.82 -2.67 -0.61
C HIS A 32 -6.43 -2.88 -0.01
N LEU A 33 -5.73 -1.77 0.17
CA LEU A 33 -4.47 -1.67 0.86
C LEU A 33 -4.52 -0.52 1.85
N LEU A 34 -4.04 -0.73 3.05
CA LEU A 34 -3.91 0.31 4.07
C LEU A 34 -2.49 0.31 4.61
N GLU A 35 -1.83 1.45 4.58
CA GLU A 35 -0.55 1.64 5.25
C GLU A 35 -0.66 2.74 6.29
N ILE A 36 -0.32 2.40 7.53
CA ILE A 36 -0.34 3.31 8.67
C ILE A 36 1.00 3.28 9.42
N ASN A 37 1.31 4.40 10.02
CA ASN A 37 2.42 4.57 10.95
C ASN A 37 1.95 5.42 12.14
N ARG A 38 2.83 5.70 13.08
CA ARG A 38 2.46 6.49 14.29
C ARG A 38 1.97 7.90 13.97
N ALA A 39 2.40 8.51 12.86
CA ALA A 39 2.03 9.87 12.49
C ALA A 39 0.67 9.94 11.80
N ASN A 40 0.25 8.88 11.09
CA ASN A 40 -1.00 8.82 10.33
C ASN A 40 -1.98 7.75 10.84
N ASN A 41 -1.82 7.29 12.08
CA ASN A 41 -2.75 6.35 12.71
C ASN A 41 -3.96 7.11 13.25
N PHE A 42 -5.00 7.26 12.43
CA PHE A 42 -6.26 7.92 12.78
C PHE A 42 -7.31 6.95 13.34
N GLY A 43 -6.91 5.78 13.86
CA GLY A 43 -7.82 4.77 14.39
C GLY A 43 -8.58 3.98 13.31
N LEU A 44 -8.25 4.17 12.04
CA LEU A 44 -8.91 3.53 10.92
C LEU A 44 -8.79 1.99 10.95
N SER A 45 -7.68 1.48 11.48
CA SER A 45 -7.47 0.05 11.68
C SER A 45 -7.18 -0.28 13.13
N PRO A 46 -8.11 -0.89 13.86
CA PRO A 46 -7.87 -1.43 15.19
C PRO A 46 -6.70 -2.43 15.21
N LEU A 47 -6.61 -3.34 14.22
CA LEU A 47 -5.49 -4.25 14.09
C LEU A 47 -4.16 -3.50 13.94
N GLY A 48 -4.10 -2.56 13.01
CA GLY A 48 -2.89 -1.80 12.75
C GLY A 48 -2.47 -0.94 13.94
N SER A 49 -3.46 -0.33 14.66
CA SER A 49 -3.21 0.45 15.86
C SER A 49 -2.56 -0.40 16.95
N ARG A 50 -3.07 -1.62 17.16
CA ARG A 50 -2.50 -2.57 18.14
C ARG A 50 -1.11 -3.06 17.75
N LEU A 51 -0.86 -3.27 16.46
CA LEU A 51 0.49 -3.62 15.99
C LEU A 51 1.49 -2.48 16.17
N LEU A 52 1.05 -1.22 16.09
CA LEU A 52 1.88 -0.04 16.38
C LEU A 52 2.11 0.20 17.89
N GLU A 53 1.42 -0.51 18.80
CA GLU A 53 1.72 -0.50 20.24
C GLU A 53 3.06 -1.18 20.54
N PHE A 54 3.53 -2.10 19.69
CA PHE A 54 4.90 -2.62 19.78
C PHE A 54 5.87 -1.49 19.42
N GLU A 55 6.70 -1.10 20.38
CA GLU A 55 7.60 0.07 20.23
C GLU A 55 8.57 -0.08 19.06
N GLU A 56 8.94 -1.31 18.74
CA GLU A 56 9.84 -1.66 17.66
C GLU A 56 9.21 -1.52 16.27
N ILE A 57 7.88 -1.48 16.17
CA ILE A 57 7.17 -1.37 14.89
C ILE A 57 6.89 0.10 14.58
N ILE A 58 7.32 0.54 13.39
CA ILE A 58 7.17 1.93 12.92
C ILE A 58 6.12 2.09 11.83
N SER A 59 5.86 1.04 11.05
CA SER A 59 4.83 1.04 10.00
C SER A 59 4.18 -0.32 9.87
N VAL A 60 2.90 -0.31 9.55
CA VAL A 60 2.05 -1.48 9.32
C VAL A 60 1.35 -1.30 7.98
N MET A 61 1.55 -2.22 7.06
CA MET A 61 0.81 -2.29 5.81
C MET A 61 -0.08 -3.52 5.84
N ILE A 62 -1.40 -3.33 5.67
CA ILE A 62 -2.40 -4.39 5.63
C ILE A 62 -2.88 -4.54 4.19
N SER A 63 -2.81 -5.75 3.67
CA SER A 63 -3.30 -6.14 2.36
C SER A 63 -4.39 -7.20 2.48
N ASN A 64 -4.76 -7.85 1.37
CA ASN A 64 -5.83 -8.84 1.35
C ASN A 64 -5.60 -10.02 2.32
N SER A 65 -4.41 -10.63 2.30
CA SER A 65 -4.10 -11.85 3.05
C SER A 65 -2.80 -11.79 3.82
N PHE A 66 -2.19 -10.62 3.93
CA PHE A 66 -0.96 -10.45 4.68
C PHE A 66 -0.85 -9.06 5.30
N VAL A 67 0.01 -8.98 6.29
CA VAL A 67 0.45 -7.73 6.91
C VAL A 67 1.96 -7.63 6.79
N SER A 68 2.46 -6.52 6.25
CA SER A 68 3.89 -6.20 6.29
C SER A 68 4.17 -5.24 7.43
N LEU A 69 5.15 -5.59 8.26
CA LEU A 69 5.57 -4.82 9.41
C LEU A 69 6.97 -4.29 9.18
N THR A 70 7.16 -2.99 9.35
CA THR A 70 8.48 -2.35 9.30
C THR A 70 8.96 -2.10 10.73
N ARG A 71 10.15 -2.59 11.04
CA ARG A 71 10.77 -2.40 12.36
C ARG A 71 11.69 -1.19 12.43
N GLN A 72 11.97 -0.74 13.63
CA GLN A 72 13.04 0.21 13.90
C GLN A 72 14.41 -0.40 13.55
N PRO A 73 15.41 0.44 13.19
CA PRO A 73 16.74 -0.05 12.79
C PRO A 73 17.46 -0.88 13.87
N HIS A 74 17.23 -0.59 15.14
CA HIS A 74 17.90 -1.25 16.29
C HIS A 74 17.19 -2.53 16.77
N ALA A 75 15.97 -2.79 16.32
CA ALA A 75 15.21 -3.98 16.70
C ALA A 75 15.64 -5.19 15.86
N GLU A 76 15.43 -6.40 16.36
CA GLU A 76 15.76 -7.65 15.66
C GLU A 76 14.53 -8.53 15.46
N TRP A 77 14.40 -9.10 14.27
CA TRP A 77 13.27 -9.99 13.95
C TRP A 77 13.28 -11.29 14.76
N SER A 78 14.45 -11.77 15.21
CA SER A 78 14.58 -12.94 16.08
C SER A 78 13.73 -12.83 17.34
N ASP A 79 13.61 -11.61 17.89
CA ASP A 79 12.93 -11.34 19.15
C ASP A 79 11.44 -11.07 18.95
N LEU A 80 11.08 -10.50 17.77
CA LEU A 80 9.75 -9.99 17.49
C LEU A 80 8.84 -10.98 16.75
N THR A 81 9.41 -11.80 15.87
CA THR A 81 8.62 -12.61 14.93
C THR A 81 7.62 -13.53 15.62
N ALA A 82 8.04 -14.24 16.67
CA ALA A 82 7.17 -15.18 17.38
C ALA A 82 6.02 -14.44 18.08
N VAL A 83 6.33 -13.34 18.75
CA VAL A 83 5.35 -12.53 19.52
C VAL A 83 4.32 -11.90 18.56
N LEU A 84 4.77 -11.32 17.44
CA LEU A 84 3.89 -10.69 16.46
C LEU A 84 3.00 -11.70 15.75
N ARG A 85 3.54 -12.88 15.40
CA ARG A 85 2.76 -13.97 14.82
C ARG A 85 1.68 -14.48 15.79
N ASP A 86 2.04 -14.70 17.05
CA ASP A 86 1.11 -15.17 18.07
C ASP A 86 0.05 -14.11 18.38
N PHE A 87 0.43 -12.84 18.46
CA PHE A 87 -0.51 -11.72 18.54
C PHE A 87 -1.51 -11.72 17.38
N MET A 88 -1.03 -11.79 16.14
CA MET A 88 -1.88 -11.85 14.95
C MET A 88 -2.85 -13.03 15.00
N SER A 89 -2.36 -14.21 15.38
CA SER A 89 -3.18 -15.42 15.49
C SER A 89 -4.32 -15.24 16.50
N HIS A 90 -4.02 -14.71 17.69
CA HIS A 90 -5.02 -14.45 18.72
C HIS A 90 -6.01 -13.35 18.31
N TYR A 91 -5.51 -12.28 17.68
CA TYR A 91 -6.36 -11.20 17.20
C TYR A 91 -7.40 -11.69 16.20
N LEU A 92 -6.96 -12.46 15.21
CA LEU A 92 -7.82 -12.98 14.16
C LEU A 92 -8.76 -14.10 14.66
N GLN A 93 -8.34 -14.89 15.66
CA GLN A 93 -9.21 -15.89 16.31
C GLN A 93 -10.33 -15.24 17.13
N SER A 94 -10.07 -14.04 17.66
CA SER A 94 -11.07 -13.28 18.44
C SER A 94 -12.09 -12.55 17.56
N ASP A 95 -12.02 -12.68 16.25
CA ASP A 95 -12.89 -12.05 15.25
C ASP A 95 -13.01 -10.52 15.42
N LEU A 96 -11.93 -9.91 15.90
CA LEU A 96 -11.86 -8.45 16.07
C LEU A 96 -11.74 -7.75 14.72
N PRO A 97 -12.27 -6.52 14.60
CA PRO A 97 -12.31 -5.81 13.32
C PRO A 97 -10.91 -5.43 12.83
N ILE A 98 -10.64 -5.69 11.55
CA ILE A 98 -9.40 -5.28 10.89
C ILE A 98 -9.40 -3.76 10.67
N VAL A 99 -10.54 -3.21 10.26
CA VAL A 99 -10.78 -1.78 10.08
C VAL A 99 -12.03 -1.36 10.84
N ASP A 100 -12.07 -0.12 11.31
CA ASP A 100 -13.28 0.49 11.85
C ASP A 100 -14.23 0.82 10.68
N LYS A 101 -15.38 0.18 10.65
CA LYS A 101 -16.33 0.30 9.51
C LYS A 101 -16.81 1.73 9.31
N ALA A 102 -17.10 2.45 10.39
CA ALA A 102 -17.63 3.81 10.30
C ALA A 102 -16.55 4.79 9.77
N LEU A 103 -15.33 4.69 10.30
CA LEU A 103 -14.21 5.49 9.82
C LEU A 103 -13.79 5.09 8.40
N TRP A 104 -13.92 3.80 8.06
CA TRP A 104 -13.61 3.30 6.72
C TRP A 104 -14.58 3.85 5.67
N GLU A 105 -15.86 3.94 5.96
CA GLU A 105 -16.86 4.52 5.05
C GLU A 105 -16.61 6.02 4.81
N ILE A 106 -16.13 6.75 5.82
CA ILE A 106 -15.85 8.19 5.73
C ILE A 106 -14.50 8.49 5.09
N HIS A 107 -13.47 7.76 5.48
CA HIS A 107 -12.07 8.08 5.15
C HIS A 107 -11.36 6.96 4.37
N GLY A 108 -11.94 5.77 4.31
CA GLY A 108 -11.31 4.60 3.71
C GLY A 108 -10.98 4.79 2.24
N SER A 109 -11.85 5.44 1.49
CA SER A 109 -11.59 5.78 0.08
C SER A 109 -10.51 6.87 -0.10
N SER A 110 -10.23 7.66 0.93
CA SER A 110 -9.19 8.71 0.89
C SER A 110 -7.82 8.22 1.39
N LEU A 111 -7.81 7.23 2.28
CA LEU A 111 -6.61 6.67 2.94
C LEU A 111 -6.33 5.23 2.51
N ALA A 112 -7.36 4.49 2.16
CA ALA A 112 -7.23 3.19 1.51
C ALA A 112 -7.04 3.40 0.02
N ILE A 113 -6.10 2.69 -0.48
CA ILE A 113 -5.79 2.70 -1.88
C ILE A 113 -6.65 1.61 -2.51
N ASP A 114 -7.64 2.04 -3.27
CA ASP A 114 -8.38 1.15 -4.14
C ASP A 114 -7.42 0.62 -5.21
N ALA A 115 -7.25 -0.69 -5.27
CA ALA A 115 -6.44 -1.31 -6.32
C ALA A 115 -7.06 -1.11 -7.73
N SER A 116 -8.20 -0.44 -7.81
CA SER A 116 -8.93 -0.27 -9.06
C SER A 116 -9.64 1.09 -9.26
N SER A 117 -9.40 2.11 -8.43
CA SER A 117 -10.13 3.37 -8.59
C SER A 117 -9.28 4.62 -8.46
N THR A 118 -9.29 5.40 -9.49
CA THR A 118 -8.90 6.81 -9.47
C THR A 118 -9.98 7.59 -8.72
N VAL A 119 -9.87 7.77 -7.42
CA VAL A 119 -10.77 8.64 -6.70
C VAL A 119 -10.34 10.09 -6.91
N VAL A 120 -11.05 10.76 -7.78
CA VAL A 120 -11.05 12.23 -7.83
C VAL A 120 -11.86 12.70 -6.62
N THR A 121 -11.20 13.08 -5.53
CA THR A 121 -11.86 13.80 -4.43
C THR A 121 -12.23 15.19 -4.94
N ARG A 122 -13.46 15.35 -5.36
CA ARG A 122 -14.08 16.65 -5.53
C ARG A 122 -14.42 17.13 -4.13
N LEU A 123 -13.56 17.94 -3.53
CA LEU A 123 -13.98 18.81 -2.46
C LEU A 123 -14.80 19.92 -3.12
N GLU A 124 -16.10 19.84 -3.03
CA GLU A 124 -16.96 20.98 -3.24
C GLU A 124 -16.71 21.94 -2.08
N ASN A 125 -15.95 22.97 -2.35
CA ASN A 125 -15.77 24.09 -1.44
C ASN A 125 -16.76 25.18 -1.84
N ASP A 126 -17.85 25.31 -1.10
CA ASP A 126 -18.64 26.52 -1.05
C ASP A 126 -17.85 27.58 -0.31
N GLY A 127 -17.63 28.74 -0.95
CA GLY A 127 -17.31 30.01 -0.29
C GLY A 127 -15.89 30.53 -0.43
N ASN A 128 -15.69 31.29 -1.49
CA ASN A 128 -14.98 32.55 -1.55
C ASN A 128 -13.92 32.86 -0.50
N GLU A 129 -12.62 32.80 -0.88
CA GLU A 129 -11.66 33.87 -0.62
C GLU A 129 -10.37 33.71 -1.43
N SER A 130 -9.99 34.79 -2.09
CA SER A 130 -8.80 34.96 -2.90
C SER A 130 -7.54 35.02 -2.04
N LEU A 131 -6.45 34.46 -2.55
CA LEU A 131 -5.05 34.88 -2.51
C LEU A 131 -4.08 33.72 -2.34
N GLY A 132 -3.23 33.55 -3.34
CA GLY A 132 -2.04 32.74 -3.25
C GLY A 132 -1.69 32.12 -4.62
N ASN A 133 -0.93 32.86 -5.42
CA ASN A 133 -0.30 32.33 -6.64
C ASN A 133 0.75 31.30 -6.30
N ASP A 134 0.38 30.01 -6.29
CA ASP A 134 1.33 28.91 -6.45
C ASP A 134 1.23 28.37 -7.88
N PRO A 135 2.29 28.39 -8.69
CA PRO A 135 2.27 27.95 -10.08
C PRO A 135 2.50 26.43 -10.19
N VAL A 136 1.60 25.59 -9.71
CA VAL A 136 1.63 24.14 -9.90
C VAL A 136 0.27 23.59 -10.32
N ALA A 137 -0.52 24.36 -11.02
CA ALA A 137 -1.73 23.89 -11.69
C ALA A 137 -1.55 23.99 -13.22
N GLY A 138 -0.58 23.26 -13.73
CA GLY A 138 -0.54 22.91 -15.15
C GLY A 138 -1.65 21.89 -15.40
N GLY A 139 -2.80 22.33 -15.89
CA GLY A 139 -3.91 21.49 -16.28
C GLY A 139 -3.51 20.63 -17.48
N PHE A 140 -2.81 19.53 -17.24
CA PHE A 140 -2.52 18.53 -18.27
C PHE A 140 -3.83 17.87 -18.66
N GLN A 141 -4.11 17.76 -19.96
CA GLN A 141 -5.22 16.95 -20.44
C GLN A 141 -4.93 15.49 -20.05
N ARG A 142 -5.62 15.02 -19.01
CA ARG A 142 -5.54 13.60 -18.62
C ARG A 142 -6.02 12.73 -19.77
N ASN A 143 -5.37 11.60 -19.97
CA ASN A 143 -5.82 10.59 -20.89
C ASN A 143 -6.29 9.36 -20.13
N PRO A 144 -7.59 9.28 -19.77
CA PRO A 144 -8.12 8.20 -18.93
C PRO A 144 -7.90 6.81 -19.53
N GLN A 145 -7.85 6.68 -20.85
CA GLN A 145 -7.63 5.40 -21.52
C GLN A 145 -6.19 4.89 -21.30
N ILE A 146 -5.21 5.78 -21.36
CA ILE A 146 -3.81 5.42 -21.12
C ILE A 146 -3.60 5.16 -19.61
N GLU A 147 -4.18 5.99 -18.73
CA GLU A 147 -4.11 5.80 -17.30
C GLU A 147 -4.69 4.44 -16.88
N SER A 148 -5.90 4.09 -17.33
CA SER A 148 -6.51 2.78 -17.05
C SER A 148 -5.67 1.61 -17.55
N LYS A 149 -5.06 1.75 -18.74
CA LYS A 149 -4.19 0.71 -19.29
C LYS A 149 -2.91 0.54 -18.44
N ILE A 150 -2.33 1.64 -17.96
CA ILE A 150 -1.17 1.58 -17.05
C ILE A 150 -1.55 0.90 -15.75
N GLU A 151 -2.69 1.25 -15.15
CA GLU A 151 -3.20 0.63 -13.92
C GLU A 151 -3.41 -0.88 -14.09
N GLU A 152 -4.02 -1.31 -15.19
CA GLU A 152 -4.24 -2.71 -15.53
C GLU A 152 -2.90 -3.47 -15.64
N ILE A 153 -1.92 -2.90 -16.34
CA ILE A 153 -0.60 -3.51 -16.47
C ILE A 153 0.11 -3.63 -15.11
N LEU A 154 0.07 -2.58 -14.30
CA LEU A 154 0.65 -2.62 -12.96
C LEU A 154 -0.01 -3.69 -12.09
N LYS A 155 -1.34 -3.79 -12.14
CA LYS A 155 -2.13 -4.76 -11.39
C LYS A 155 -1.84 -6.21 -11.82
N ASP A 156 -1.79 -6.46 -13.13
CA ASP A 156 -1.71 -7.83 -13.65
C ASP A 156 -0.28 -8.38 -13.65
N TYR A 157 0.72 -7.53 -13.87
CA TYR A 157 2.09 -7.97 -14.08
C TYR A 157 3.06 -7.61 -12.96
N ILE A 158 2.83 -6.50 -12.25
CA ILE A 158 3.77 -6.01 -11.24
C ILE A 158 3.28 -6.32 -9.84
N GLN A 159 2.00 -6.07 -9.56
CA GLN A 159 1.43 -6.22 -8.23
C GLN A 159 1.64 -7.64 -7.64
N PRO A 160 1.44 -8.75 -8.37
CA PRO A 160 1.67 -10.08 -7.81
C PRO A 160 3.12 -10.30 -7.34
N ALA A 161 4.10 -9.79 -8.08
CA ALA A 161 5.51 -9.90 -7.72
C ALA A 161 5.84 -9.07 -6.47
N VAL A 162 5.38 -7.81 -6.42
CA VAL A 162 5.65 -6.95 -5.25
C VAL A 162 4.90 -7.42 -4.00
N GLU A 163 3.71 -7.99 -4.14
CA GLU A 163 2.98 -8.60 -3.03
C GLU A 163 3.67 -9.86 -2.51
N GLN A 164 4.29 -10.65 -3.38
CA GLN A 164 5.11 -11.78 -2.99
C GLN A 164 6.27 -11.33 -2.09
N ASP A 165 6.87 -10.19 -2.40
CA ASP A 165 7.95 -9.58 -1.63
C ASP A 165 7.45 -8.78 -0.41
N GLY A 166 6.16 -8.79 -0.10
CA GLY A 166 5.57 -8.07 1.04
C GLY A 166 5.45 -6.56 0.83
N GLY A 167 5.48 -6.12 -0.41
CA GLY A 167 5.26 -4.73 -0.81
C GLY A 167 3.95 -4.52 -1.55
N ALA A 168 3.76 -3.31 -2.02
CA ALA A 168 2.69 -2.94 -2.93
C ALA A 168 3.12 -1.80 -3.85
N ILE A 169 2.45 -1.70 -4.99
CA ILE A 169 2.63 -0.63 -5.95
C ILE A 169 1.29 0.02 -6.26
N GLN A 170 1.31 1.33 -6.42
CA GLN A 170 0.13 2.10 -6.78
C GLN A 170 0.45 3.07 -7.89
N PHE A 171 -0.43 3.17 -8.88
CA PHE A 171 -0.42 4.25 -9.85
C PHE A 171 -0.79 5.57 -9.17
N LYS A 172 -0.07 6.65 -9.46
CA LYS A 172 -0.34 8.00 -8.95
C LYS A 172 -0.81 8.95 -10.04
N SER A 173 -0.08 9.00 -11.16
CA SER A 173 -0.43 9.87 -12.28
C SER A 173 0.37 9.52 -13.53
N PHE A 174 -0.16 9.93 -14.68
CA PHE A 174 0.52 9.93 -15.97
C PHE A 174 0.51 11.33 -16.57
N ASN A 175 1.65 11.80 -17.03
CA ASN A 175 1.75 13.06 -17.78
C ASN A 175 1.94 12.74 -19.27
N PRO A 176 0.93 12.99 -20.12
CA PRO A 176 0.99 12.64 -21.55
C PRO A 176 2.00 13.47 -22.36
N GLU A 177 2.35 14.68 -21.92
CA GLU A 177 3.32 15.53 -22.64
C GLU A 177 4.74 15.03 -22.46
N SER A 178 5.13 14.72 -21.21
CA SER A 178 6.46 14.21 -20.90
C SER A 178 6.58 12.70 -21.05
N GLY A 179 5.46 11.95 -21.00
CA GLY A 179 5.44 10.50 -20.93
C GLY A 179 5.85 9.95 -19.54
N LEU A 180 5.75 10.78 -18.49
CA LEU A 180 6.14 10.44 -17.14
C LEU A 180 5.02 9.74 -16.40
N VAL A 181 5.29 8.54 -15.88
CA VAL A 181 4.43 7.81 -14.95
C VAL A 181 4.95 7.97 -13.54
N LYS A 182 4.09 8.35 -12.60
CA LYS A 182 4.39 8.33 -11.17
C LYS A 182 3.70 7.15 -10.51
N VAL A 183 4.45 6.41 -9.72
CA VAL A 183 3.96 5.30 -8.90
C VAL A 183 4.38 5.51 -7.45
N VAL A 184 3.63 4.93 -6.52
CA VAL A 184 3.97 4.91 -5.09
C VAL A 184 4.31 3.47 -4.71
N LEU A 185 5.46 3.27 -4.07
CA LEU A 185 5.89 1.99 -3.53
C LEU A 185 5.63 1.95 -2.02
N ARG A 186 5.13 0.82 -1.52
CA ARG A 186 4.75 0.66 -0.11
C ARG A 186 5.28 -0.64 0.48
N GLY A 187 5.22 -0.74 1.81
CA GLY A 187 5.69 -1.92 2.54
C GLY A 187 7.15 -2.23 2.25
N ALA A 188 7.47 -3.48 1.94
CA ALA A 188 8.85 -3.91 1.69
C ALA A 188 9.53 -3.23 0.48
N CYS A 189 8.74 -2.71 -0.47
CA CYS A 189 9.28 -1.99 -1.64
C CYS A 189 9.71 -0.56 -1.29
N ASN A 190 9.27 -0.01 -0.16
CA ASN A 190 9.63 1.32 0.31
C ASN A 190 10.95 1.25 1.12
N GLY A 191 11.88 2.14 0.81
CA GLY A 191 13.12 2.32 1.59
C GLY A 191 14.25 1.29 1.34
N CYS A 192 14.10 0.38 0.37
CA CYS A 192 15.20 -0.51 -0.02
C CYS A 192 15.88 0.02 -1.30
N PRO A 193 17.09 0.64 -1.21
CA PRO A 193 17.72 1.33 -2.35
C PRO A 193 17.99 0.42 -3.55
N SER A 194 18.41 -0.82 -3.30
CA SER A 194 18.74 -1.79 -4.37
C SER A 194 17.49 -2.40 -5.01
N ALA A 195 16.47 -2.72 -4.23
CA ALA A 195 15.23 -3.29 -4.72
C ALA A 195 14.40 -2.24 -5.50
N SER A 196 14.34 -1.01 -4.99
CA SER A 196 13.58 0.07 -5.64
C SER A 196 14.16 0.44 -7.01
N LEU A 197 15.48 0.44 -7.18
CA LEU A 197 16.11 0.76 -8.48
C LEU A 197 15.82 -0.32 -9.52
N THR A 198 15.98 -1.59 -9.14
CA THR A 198 15.74 -2.73 -10.05
C THR A 198 14.25 -2.85 -10.40
N LEU A 199 13.39 -2.69 -9.41
CA LEU A 199 11.93 -2.72 -9.59
C LEU A 199 11.48 -1.57 -10.50
N LYS A 200 11.94 -0.34 -10.24
CA LYS A 200 11.67 0.83 -11.09
C LYS A 200 12.06 0.58 -12.55
N ALA A 201 13.27 0.09 -12.79
CA ALA A 201 13.74 -0.22 -14.15
C ALA A 201 12.89 -1.31 -14.82
N GLY A 202 12.50 -2.34 -14.07
CA GLY A 202 11.61 -3.40 -14.55
C GLY A 202 10.23 -2.88 -14.94
N ILE A 203 9.62 -2.04 -14.10
CA ILE A 203 8.32 -1.39 -14.36
C ILE A 203 8.44 -0.49 -15.60
N GLU A 204 9.47 0.34 -15.67
CA GLU A 204 9.67 1.25 -16.81
C GLU A 204 9.81 0.49 -18.12
N ASN A 205 10.63 -0.56 -18.15
CA ASN A 205 10.80 -1.39 -19.34
C ASN A 205 9.51 -2.08 -19.78
N LEU A 206 8.71 -2.58 -18.83
CA LEU A 206 7.43 -3.21 -19.10
C LEU A 206 6.43 -2.18 -19.68
N LEU A 207 6.27 -1.05 -18.98
CA LEU A 207 5.33 -0.01 -19.39
C LEU A 207 5.69 0.56 -20.76
N ARG A 208 6.96 0.88 -21.03
CA ARG A 208 7.41 1.37 -22.36
C ARG A 208 7.09 0.40 -23.50
N ARG A 209 7.16 -0.90 -23.23
CA ARG A 209 6.87 -1.93 -24.23
C ARG A 209 5.37 -2.05 -24.51
N MET A 210 4.53 -1.89 -23.48
CA MET A 210 3.07 -2.09 -23.60
C MET A 210 2.30 -0.79 -23.84
N VAL A 211 2.87 0.35 -23.45
CA VAL A 211 2.31 1.70 -23.58
C VAL A 211 3.38 2.61 -24.17
N PRO A 212 3.45 2.76 -25.48
CA PRO A 212 4.51 3.53 -26.17
C PRO A 212 4.60 5.00 -25.75
N GLU A 213 3.53 5.55 -25.18
CA GLU A 213 3.46 6.91 -24.67
C GLU A 213 4.28 7.11 -23.38
N VAL A 214 4.60 6.02 -22.67
CA VAL A 214 5.42 6.06 -21.45
C VAL A 214 6.89 6.16 -21.80
N LYS A 215 7.55 7.17 -21.24
CA LYS A 215 9.00 7.42 -21.44
C LYS A 215 9.82 7.21 -20.17
N GLU A 216 9.22 7.48 -19.00
CA GLU A 216 9.92 7.41 -17.72
C GLU A 216 8.94 6.99 -16.62
N VAL A 217 9.44 6.26 -15.62
CA VAL A 217 8.73 5.92 -14.40
C VAL A 217 9.46 6.52 -13.21
N VAL A 218 8.75 7.19 -12.32
CA VAL A 218 9.27 7.70 -11.04
C VAL A 218 8.49 7.06 -9.91
N ALA A 219 9.21 6.51 -8.95
CA ALA A 219 8.66 5.96 -7.71
C ALA A 219 8.86 6.99 -6.59
N ASP A 220 7.75 7.33 -5.90
CA ASP A 220 7.72 8.16 -4.69
C ASP A 220 7.70 7.27 -3.44
#